data_98864962f0d610b2e7775901bf99c9ad
#
_entry.id   98864962f0d610b2e7775901bf99c9ad
#
_cell.length_a   1.000
_cell.length_b   1.000
_cell.length_c   1.000
_cell.angle_alpha   90.00
_cell.angle_beta   90.00
_cell.angle_gamma   90.00
#
_symmetry.space_group_name_H-M   'P 1'
#
loop_
_entity.id
_entity.type
_entity.pdbx_description
1 polymer ?
#
loop_
_entity_poly.entity_id
_entity_poly.type
_entity_poly.pdbx_seq_one_letter_code
_entity_poly.pdbx_strand_id
1 'polypeptide(L)'
;MAHVKTNIAELDQMARTALASQYRKPFALIGMVGIAKTQWIKSRYRELYAEHLGISTDQVGFIQTRVANRDAAEIAGVALPIKNDDGSVGTQFTKPPLVAELWAAHDAGFTHGINLIDEFGQAGGDVQKVFADMFDPDERTLAGWAIPDGWIIAWTGNRTADKSGANRVLSHIMGRCRVFELEFDAKAWADWAADNGVNPLAIDCAMAYADDGFFADCVPTEDGPFCTPRSLTHAAGDLTAFTDSGDFDGVTLPSYMETLIASSIGARAAGMLSRHIAMADQVPTAAEIFADPAGAKVPDSTGYQLLAANRAINGAADADTGEAALAYIIRLRPDLQVSLGSKLLRASARHGWVLTSNVAVAFIQKFHDLLPLAQDAGMGV
;
A
#
# COMPACT_ATOMS: atom_id res chain seq x y z
N MET A 1 5.44 0.07 -21.63
CA MET A 1 4.35 -0.90 -21.41
C MET A 1 3.78 -0.57 -20.03
N ALA A 2 2.46 -0.50 -19.92
CA ALA A 2 1.81 -0.33 -18.62
C ALA A 2 1.95 -1.65 -17.83
N HIS A 3 2.30 -1.58 -16.57
CA HIS A 3 2.29 -2.73 -15.68
C HIS A 3 0.83 -3.14 -15.37
N VAL A 4 0.63 -4.38 -14.95
CA VAL A 4 -0.67 -4.83 -14.46
C VAL A 4 -0.88 -4.22 -13.08
N LYS A 5 -1.88 -3.35 -12.99
CA LYS A 5 -2.27 -2.68 -11.74
C LYS A 5 -3.11 -3.62 -10.89
N THR A 6 -2.91 -3.60 -9.59
CA THR A 6 -3.63 -4.44 -8.64
C THR A 6 -3.69 -3.77 -7.26
N ASN A 7 -4.67 -4.14 -6.45
CA ASN A 7 -4.76 -3.78 -5.04
C ASN A 7 -4.33 -4.97 -4.15
N ILE A 8 -4.26 -4.75 -2.84
CA ILE A 8 -3.80 -5.77 -1.88
C ILE A 8 -4.72 -7.01 -1.87
N ALA A 9 -6.04 -6.85 -1.98
CA ALA A 9 -6.98 -7.96 -1.93
C ALA A 9 -6.86 -8.87 -3.17
N GLU A 10 -6.75 -8.29 -4.35
CA GLU A 10 -6.51 -9.03 -5.59
C GLU A 10 -5.13 -9.69 -5.58
N LEU A 11 -4.12 -9.02 -5.02
CA LEU A 11 -2.76 -9.55 -4.90
C LEU A 11 -2.72 -10.83 -4.04
N ASP A 12 -3.48 -10.90 -2.94
CA ASP A 12 -3.62 -12.11 -2.12
C ASP A 12 -4.18 -13.28 -2.93
N GLN A 13 -5.22 -13.06 -3.73
CA GLN A 13 -5.81 -14.10 -4.56
C GLN A 13 -4.85 -14.57 -5.68
N MET A 14 -4.16 -13.63 -6.33
CA MET A 14 -3.14 -13.95 -7.33
C MET A 14 -1.97 -14.73 -6.71
N ALA A 15 -1.55 -14.36 -5.49
CA ALA A 15 -0.49 -15.05 -4.77
C ALA A 15 -0.86 -16.51 -4.46
N ARG A 16 -2.07 -16.78 -3.96
CA ARG A 16 -2.58 -18.15 -3.73
C ARG A 16 -2.56 -18.97 -5.02
N THR A 17 -3.05 -18.39 -6.12
CA THR A 17 -3.05 -19.06 -7.42
C THR A 17 -1.62 -19.32 -7.93
N ALA A 18 -0.73 -18.35 -7.74
CA ALA A 18 0.67 -18.48 -8.17
C ALA A 18 1.44 -19.53 -7.38
N LEU A 19 1.17 -19.64 -6.06
CA LEU A 19 1.76 -20.66 -5.20
C LEU A 19 1.31 -22.08 -5.57
N ALA A 20 0.05 -22.25 -5.99
CA ALA A 20 -0.48 -23.52 -6.47
C ALA A 20 0.04 -23.93 -7.85
N SER A 21 0.67 -23.02 -8.59
CA SER A 21 1.23 -23.30 -9.92
C SER A 21 2.51 -24.11 -9.81
N GLN A 22 2.68 -25.07 -10.74
CA GLN A 22 3.95 -25.80 -10.89
C GLN A 22 5.12 -24.91 -11.37
N TYR A 23 4.84 -23.73 -11.92
CA TYR A 23 5.84 -22.78 -12.40
C TYR A 23 6.13 -21.72 -11.33
N ARG A 24 7.28 -21.82 -10.68
CA ARG A 24 7.75 -20.90 -9.64
C ARG A 24 8.45 -19.68 -10.25
N LYS A 25 7.72 -18.88 -11.02
CA LYS A 25 8.26 -17.62 -11.53
C LYS A 25 8.50 -16.64 -10.36
N PRO A 26 9.66 -15.98 -10.31
CA PRO A 26 9.87 -14.84 -9.42
C PRO A 26 8.79 -13.77 -9.62
N PHE A 27 8.48 -13.01 -8.59
CA PHE A 27 7.54 -11.91 -8.73
C PHE A 27 8.10 -10.58 -8.24
N ALA A 28 7.52 -9.52 -8.73
CA ALA A 28 7.91 -8.16 -8.44
C ALA A 28 6.71 -7.32 -8.03
N LEU A 29 6.87 -6.53 -6.98
CA LEU A 29 5.94 -5.49 -6.59
C LEU A 29 6.55 -4.13 -6.87
N ILE A 30 5.98 -3.43 -7.85
CA ILE A 30 6.31 -2.04 -8.16
C ILE A 30 5.19 -1.17 -7.62
N GLY A 31 5.50 0.04 -7.19
CA GLY A 31 4.49 0.99 -6.72
C GLY A 31 5.12 2.14 -5.96
N MET A 32 4.29 3.08 -5.54
CA MET A 32 4.74 4.26 -4.82
C MET A 32 5.47 3.91 -3.52
N VAL A 33 6.31 4.83 -3.05
CA VAL A 33 6.97 4.73 -1.73
C VAL A 33 5.93 4.70 -0.61
N GLY A 34 6.15 3.85 0.40
CA GLY A 34 5.35 3.87 1.62
C GLY A 34 4.00 3.15 1.57
N ILE A 35 3.65 2.46 0.46
CA ILE A 35 2.40 1.69 0.30
C ILE A 35 2.52 0.21 0.73
N ALA A 36 3.44 -0.10 1.62
CA ALA A 36 3.61 -1.41 2.25
C ALA A 36 4.06 -2.59 1.35
N LYS A 37 4.65 -2.36 0.17
CA LYS A 37 5.16 -3.44 -0.71
C LYS A 37 6.02 -4.48 0.00
N THR A 38 7.10 -4.03 0.63
CA THR A 38 8.04 -4.87 1.40
C THR A 38 7.35 -5.55 2.58
N GLN A 39 6.47 -4.82 3.29
CA GLN A 39 5.75 -5.35 4.44
C GLN A 39 4.77 -6.45 4.04
N TRP A 40 4.04 -6.29 2.94
CA TRP A 40 3.13 -7.31 2.42
C TRP A 40 3.88 -8.62 2.11
N ILE A 41 5.07 -8.53 1.48
CA ILE A 41 5.87 -9.73 1.21
C ILE A 41 6.37 -10.37 2.50
N LYS A 42 6.84 -9.56 3.45
CA LYS A 42 7.42 -10.03 4.72
C LYS A 42 6.40 -10.70 5.64
N SER A 43 5.17 -10.21 5.68
CA SER A 43 4.10 -10.73 6.54
C SER A 43 3.11 -11.57 5.72
N ARG A 44 2.26 -10.94 4.94
CA ARG A 44 1.11 -11.58 4.31
C ARG A 44 1.47 -12.67 3.29
N TYR A 45 2.42 -12.39 2.39
CA TYR A 45 2.86 -13.41 1.43
C TYR A 45 3.55 -14.60 2.10
N ARG A 46 4.28 -14.34 3.18
CA ARG A 46 4.90 -15.38 4.00
C ARG A 46 3.85 -16.27 4.67
N GLU A 47 2.75 -15.71 5.19
CA GLU A 47 1.60 -16.44 5.71
C GLU A 47 0.94 -17.29 4.61
N LEU A 48 0.66 -16.71 3.45
CA LEU A 48 0.08 -17.42 2.30
C LEU A 48 0.95 -18.59 1.85
N TYR A 49 2.28 -18.42 1.91
CA TYR A 49 3.20 -19.49 1.57
C TYR A 49 3.20 -20.61 2.63
N ALA A 50 3.16 -20.26 3.91
CA ALA A 50 3.01 -21.22 5.01
C ALA A 50 1.70 -22.01 4.91
N GLU A 51 0.58 -21.33 4.67
CA GLU A 51 -0.73 -21.96 4.43
C GLU A 51 -0.68 -22.94 3.24
N HIS A 52 -0.06 -22.55 2.13
CA HIS A 52 0.11 -23.41 0.94
C HIS A 52 0.92 -24.68 1.25
N LEU A 53 1.93 -24.57 2.10
CA LEU A 53 2.79 -25.71 2.50
C LEU A 53 2.20 -26.53 3.64
N GLY A 54 1.15 -26.04 4.34
CA GLY A 54 0.60 -26.68 5.53
C GLY A 54 1.54 -26.65 6.74
N ILE A 55 2.39 -25.60 6.85
CA ILE A 55 3.33 -25.38 7.96
C ILE A 55 3.04 -24.06 8.68
N SER A 56 3.69 -23.86 9.82
CA SER A 56 3.59 -22.59 10.56
C SER A 56 4.42 -21.48 9.88
N THR A 57 3.97 -20.22 10.00
CA THR A 57 4.64 -19.07 9.37
C THR A 57 6.08 -18.85 9.86
N ASP A 58 6.37 -19.21 11.11
CA ASP A 58 7.72 -19.13 11.69
C ASP A 58 8.71 -20.14 11.06
N GLN A 59 8.20 -21.23 10.46
CA GLN A 59 9.01 -22.22 9.72
C GLN A 59 9.35 -21.76 8.28
N VAL A 60 8.74 -20.70 7.78
CA VAL A 60 9.08 -20.11 6.48
C VAL A 60 10.20 -19.09 6.68
N GLY A 61 11.38 -19.34 6.10
CA GLY A 61 12.52 -18.41 6.16
C GLY A 61 12.21 -17.08 5.46
N PHE A 62 12.89 -16.01 5.88
CA PHE A 62 12.80 -14.70 5.21
C PHE A 62 14.17 -14.02 5.22
N ILE A 63 14.70 -13.77 4.01
CA ILE A 63 15.95 -13.03 3.82
C ILE A 63 15.66 -11.84 2.94
N GLN A 64 16.07 -10.65 3.39
CA GLN A 64 15.88 -9.38 2.69
C GLN A 64 17.23 -8.76 2.37
N THR A 65 17.52 -8.59 1.10
CA THR A 65 18.73 -7.93 0.61
C THR A 65 18.38 -6.60 -0.05
N ARG A 66 18.89 -5.50 0.49
CA ARG A 66 18.80 -4.18 -0.15
C ARG A 66 19.96 -4.00 -1.10
N VAL A 67 19.66 -3.64 -2.35
CA VAL A 67 20.67 -3.57 -3.41
C VAL A 67 20.92 -2.16 -3.93
N ALA A 68 20.16 -1.17 -3.46
CA ALA A 68 20.25 0.22 -3.92
C ALA A 68 21.67 0.82 -3.80
N ASN A 69 22.40 0.46 -2.74
CA ASN A 69 23.74 0.97 -2.43
C ASN A 69 24.85 -0.11 -2.53
N ARG A 70 24.59 -1.19 -3.31
CA ARG A 70 25.55 -2.27 -3.51
C ARG A 70 26.20 -2.17 -4.88
N ASP A 71 27.43 -2.63 -4.98
CA ASP A 71 28.08 -2.83 -6.28
C ASP A 71 28.00 -4.29 -6.75
N ALA A 72 28.31 -4.50 -8.04
CA ALA A 72 28.20 -5.82 -8.66
C ALA A 72 29.14 -6.85 -8.04
N ALA A 73 30.33 -6.44 -7.57
CA ALA A 73 31.31 -7.35 -6.95
C ALA A 73 30.87 -7.79 -5.56
N GLU A 74 30.24 -6.89 -4.78
CA GLU A 74 29.64 -7.24 -3.49
C GLU A 74 28.54 -8.29 -3.63
N ILE A 75 27.77 -8.24 -4.72
CA ILE A 75 26.69 -9.20 -4.97
C ILE A 75 27.21 -10.50 -5.56
N ALA A 76 28.13 -10.44 -6.55
CA ALA A 76 28.62 -11.60 -7.29
C ALA A 76 29.69 -12.42 -6.53
N GLY A 77 30.31 -11.82 -5.53
CA GLY A 77 31.52 -12.36 -4.88
C GLY A 77 32.81 -11.82 -5.53
N VAL A 78 33.93 -12.00 -4.83
CA VAL A 78 35.21 -11.41 -5.16
C VAL A 78 36.12 -12.49 -5.75
N ALA A 79 36.88 -12.13 -6.78
CA ALA A 79 37.91 -12.99 -7.36
C ALA A 79 39.15 -13.06 -6.42
N LEU A 80 39.49 -14.26 -6.00
CA LEU A 80 40.67 -14.50 -5.17
C LEU A 80 41.71 -15.30 -5.97
N PRO A 81 42.99 -14.90 -5.96
CA PRO A 81 44.06 -15.73 -6.51
C PRO A 81 44.26 -16.99 -5.63
N ILE A 82 44.26 -18.15 -6.26
CA ILE A 82 44.56 -19.42 -5.60
C ILE A 82 45.81 -20.03 -6.22
N LYS A 83 46.55 -20.80 -5.42
CA LYS A 83 47.67 -21.57 -5.91
C LYS A 83 47.20 -23.01 -6.13
N ASN A 84 47.28 -23.48 -7.38
CA ASN A 84 46.93 -24.84 -7.74
C ASN A 84 48.04 -25.84 -7.31
N ASP A 85 47.70 -27.12 -7.26
CA ASP A 85 48.63 -28.19 -6.86
C ASP A 85 49.85 -28.31 -7.78
N ASP A 86 49.72 -27.88 -9.04
CA ASP A 86 50.79 -27.83 -10.03
C ASP A 86 51.70 -26.60 -9.92
N GLY A 87 51.45 -25.74 -8.92
CA GLY A 87 52.18 -24.49 -8.68
C GLY A 87 51.73 -23.30 -9.52
N SER A 88 50.79 -23.48 -10.44
CA SER A 88 50.19 -22.39 -11.21
C SER A 88 49.28 -21.50 -10.32
N VAL A 89 49.04 -20.27 -10.75
CA VAL A 89 48.08 -19.36 -10.10
C VAL A 89 46.80 -19.38 -10.87
N GLY A 90 45.73 -19.80 -10.20
CA GLY A 90 44.36 -19.75 -10.70
C GLY A 90 43.57 -18.62 -10.04
N THR A 91 42.29 -18.49 -10.41
CA THR A 91 41.34 -17.57 -9.82
C THR A 91 40.14 -18.35 -9.30
N GLN A 92 39.78 -18.12 -8.05
CA GLN A 92 38.54 -18.64 -7.47
C GLN A 92 37.67 -17.47 -7.03
N PHE A 93 36.37 -17.54 -7.37
CA PHE A 93 35.42 -16.55 -6.87
C PHE A 93 34.85 -17.00 -5.53
N THR A 94 34.75 -16.06 -4.59
CA THR A 94 34.05 -16.33 -3.33
C THR A 94 32.59 -16.61 -3.58
N LYS A 95 31.99 -17.42 -2.72
CA LYS A 95 30.56 -17.63 -2.74
C LYS A 95 29.86 -16.29 -2.47
N PRO A 96 28.86 -15.88 -3.29
CA PRO A 96 28.09 -14.65 -3.04
C PRO A 96 27.53 -14.61 -1.62
N PRO A 97 27.62 -13.49 -0.89
CA PRO A 97 27.12 -13.40 0.49
C PRO A 97 25.64 -13.80 0.62
N LEU A 98 24.79 -13.37 -0.31
CA LEU A 98 23.38 -13.75 -0.34
C LEU A 98 23.17 -15.26 -0.49
N VAL A 99 23.94 -15.91 -1.35
CA VAL A 99 23.84 -17.38 -1.53
C VAL A 99 24.34 -18.10 -0.27
N ALA A 100 25.39 -17.59 0.36
CA ALA A 100 25.88 -18.16 1.62
C ALA A 100 24.82 -18.05 2.74
N GLU A 101 24.14 -16.91 2.84
CA GLU A 101 23.06 -16.68 3.82
C GLU A 101 21.85 -17.59 3.55
N LEU A 102 21.44 -17.76 2.29
CA LEU A 102 20.35 -18.64 1.90
C LEU A 102 20.63 -20.11 2.25
N TRP A 103 21.83 -20.58 1.97
CA TRP A 103 22.21 -21.95 2.31
C TRP A 103 22.39 -22.14 3.83
N ALA A 104 22.92 -21.16 4.56
CA ALA A 104 22.99 -21.22 6.00
C ALA A 104 21.61 -21.29 6.66
N ALA A 105 20.62 -20.53 6.15
CA ALA A 105 19.26 -20.62 6.60
C ALA A 105 18.63 -21.98 6.26
N HIS A 106 18.86 -22.49 5.06
CA HIS A 106 18.41 -23.82 4.63
C HIS A 106 18.95 -24.93 5.56
N ASP A 107 20.26 -24.90 5.82
CA ASP A 107 20.95 -25.87 6.69
C ASP A 107 20.50 -25.77 8.16
N ALA A 108 20.02 -24.58 8.58
CA ALA A 108 19.41 -24.35 9.88
C ALA A 108 17.93 -24.85 9.98
N GLY A 109 17.40 -25.43 8.89
CA GLY A 109 16.06 -26.03 8.85
C GLY A 109 15.01 -25.22 8.09
N PHE A 110 15.31 -24.02 7.62
CA PHE A 110 14.39 -23.26 6.75
C PHE A 110 14.44 -23.76 5.31
N THR A 111 13.91 -24.96 5.09
CA THR A 111 13.89 -25.58 3.75
C THR A 111 13.01 -24.81 2.76
N HIS A 112 12.10 -23.99 3.26
CA HIS A 112 11.24 -23.10 2.49
C HIS A 112 11.38 -21.67 2.98
N GLY A 113 11.37 -20.70 2.07
CA GLY A 113 11.54 -19.30 2.45
C GLY A 113 11.24 -18.32 1.32
N ILE A 114 11.38 -17.05 1.63
CA ILE A 114 11.27 -15.94 0.69
C ILE A 114 12.59 -15.19 0.70
N ASN A 115 13.19 -15.07 -0.47
CA ASN A 115 14.33 -14.21 -0.72
C ASN A 115 13.83 -12.93 -1.41
N LEU A 116 13.83 -11.84 -0.66
CA LEU A 116 13.39 -10.53 -1.12
C LEU A 116 14.58 -9.66 -1.50
N ILE A 117 14.67 -9.29 -2.78
CA ILE A 117 15.59 -8.26 -3.26
C ILE A 117 14.86 -6.92 -3.20
N ASP A 118 15.10 -6.17 -2.14
CA ASP A 118 14.39 -4.92 -1.87
C ASP A 118 15.03 -3.73 -2.59
N GLU A 119 14.19 -2.81 -3.08
CA GLU A 119 14.60 -1.63 -3.82
C GLU A 119 15.39 -1.95 -5.12
N PHE A 120 15.12 -3.09 -5.75
CA PHE A 120 15.83 -3.56 -6.94
C PHE A 120 15.82 -2.54 -8.09
N GLY A 121 14.73 -1.80 -8.26
CA GLY A 121 14.64 -0.72 -9.24
C GLY A 121 15.62 0.43 -9.01
N GLN A 122 16.23 0.57 -7.83
CA GLN A 122 17.25 1.59 -7.56
C GLN A 122 18.69 1.11 -7.86
N ALA A 123 18.86 -0.19 -8.05
CA ALA A 123 20.16 -0.77 -8.40
C ALA A 123 20.64 -0.29 -9.78
N GLY A 124 21.94 -0.06 -9.89
CA GLY A 124 22.60 0.22 -11.19
C GLY A 124 22.44 -0.96 -12.17
N GLY A 125 22.53 -0.67 -13.46
CA GLY A 125 22.37 -1.69 -14.50
C GLY A 125 23.33 -2.87 -14.39
N ASP A 126 24.54 -2.64 -13.86
CA ASP A 126 25.53 -3.69 -13.66
C ASP A 126 25.15 -4.63 -12.52
N VAL A 127 24.62 -4.08 -11.43
CA VAL A 127 24.06 -4.89 -10.32
C VAL A 127 22.86 -5.69 -10.81
N GLN A 128 21.95 -5.05 -11.59
CA GLN A 128 20.80 -5.75 -12.15
C GLN A 128 21.19 -6.96 -13.01
N LYS A 129 22.28 -6.85 -13.81
CA LYS A 129 22.77 -7.95 -14.64
C LYS A 129 23.20 -9.18 -13.83
N VAL A 130 23.81 -8.97 -12.65
CA VAL A 130 24.25 -10.08 -11.79
C VAL A 130 23.08 -10.94 -11.31
N PHE A 131 21.87 -10.36 -11.16
CA PHE A 131 20.66 -11.07 -10.76
C PHE A 131 19.91 -11.76 -11.91
N ALA A 132 20.34 -11.59 -13.16
CA ALA A 132 19.57 -12.04 -14.31
C ALA A 132 19.24 -13.54 -14.26
N ASP A 133 20.21 -14.38 -13.92
CA ASP A 133 20.06 -15.84 -13.88
C ASP A 133 19.34 -16.29 -12.59
N MET A 134 19.43 -15.51 -11.52
CA MET A 134 18.65 -15.74 -10.31
C MET A 134 17.14 -15.56 -10.53
N PHE A 135 16.76 -14.62 -11.38
CA PHE A 135 15.35 -14.40 -11.77
C PHE A 135 14.89 -15.33 -12.90
N ASP A 136 15.77 -16.11 -13.49
CA ASP A 136 15.38 -17.14 -14.46
C ASP A 136 14.77 -18.33 -13.71
N PRO A 137 13.51 -18.74 -14.03
CA PRO A 137 12.85 -19.84 -13.33
C PRO A 137 13.57 -21.19 -13.46
N ASP A 138 14.31 -21.37 -14.53
CA ASP A 138 14.98 -22.65 -14.85
C ASP A 138 16.41 -22.66 -14.30
N GLU A 139 17.15 -21.53 -14.33
CA GLU A 139 18.54 -21.44 -13.88
C GLU A 139 18.65 -21.27 -12.36
N ARG A 140 17.96 -20.31 -11.81
CA ARG A 140 17.92 -20.02 -10.34
C ARG A 140 19.31 -19.96 -9.70
N THR A 141 20.26 -19.26 -10.35
CA THR A 141 21.62 -19.13 -9.87
C THR A 141 22.03 -17.67 -9.68
N LEU A 142 22.88 -17.38 -8.70
CA LEU A 142 23.55 -16.09 -8.55
C LEU A 142 25.05 -16.29 -8.74
N ALA A 143 25.63 -15.69 -9.78
CA ALA A 143 27.03 -15.85 -10.16
C ALA A 143 27.44 -17.34 -10.27
N GLY A 144 26.58 -18.19 -10.83
CA GLY A 144 26.78 -19.62 -10.98
C GLY A 144 26.50 -20.48 -9.74
N TRP A 145 26.12 -19.88 -8.62
CA TRP A 145 25.77 -20.61 -7.40
C TRP A 145 24.25 -20.78 -7.28
N ALA A 146 23.82 -22.04 -7.11
CA ALA A 146 22.39 -22.36 -7.02
C ALA A 146 21.72 -21.79 -5.78
N ILE A 147 20.49 -21.30 -5.94
CA ILE A 147 19.60 -20.92 -4.85
C ILE A 147 18.90 -22.18 -4.32
N PRO A 148 18.77 -22.38 -2.99
CA PRO A 148 18.08 -23.55 -2.47
C PRO A 148 16.68 -23.70 -3.01
N ASP A 149 16.27 -24.94 -3.31
CA ASP A 149 14.89 -25.25 -3.67
C ASP A 149 13.94 -24.88 -2.52
N GLY A 150 12.70 -24.53 -2.84
CA GLY A 150 11.75 -24.06 -1.81
C GLY A 150 11.88 -22.59 -1.44
N TRP A 151 12.93 -21.87 -1.89
CA TRP A 151 13.04 -20.42 -1.68
C TRP A 151 12.43 -19.66 -2.85
N ILE A 152 11.37 -18.90 -2.57
CA ILE A 152 10.72 -18.03 -3.55
C ILE A 152 11.55 -16.76 -3.69
N ILE A 153 11.75 -16.32 -4.92
CA ILE A 153 12.48 -15.10 -5.24
C ILE A 153 11.47 -14.00 -5.54
N ALA A 154 11.59 -12.89 -4.84
CA ALA A 154 10.78 -11.70 -5.03
C ALA A 154 11.65 -10.45 -5.07
N TRP A 155 11.15 -9.39 -5.72
CA TRP A 155 11.80 -8.09 -5.61
C TRP A 155 10.78 -6.96 -5.55
N THR A 156 11.21 -5.83 -4.98
CA THR A 156 10.40 -4.60 -4.93
C THR A 156 11.09 -3.48 -5.68
N GLY A 157 10.29 -2.53 -6.14
CA GLY A 157 10.78 -1.33 -6.79
C GLY A 157 9.78 -0.18 -6.68
N ASN A 158 10.27 1.03 -6.90
CA ASN A 158 9.42 2.20 -7.07
C ASN A 158 9.13 2.41 -8.56
N ARG A 159 8.06 3.11 -8.88
CA ARG A 159 7.76 3.49 -10.26
C ARG A 159 8.78 4.51 -10.74
N THR A 160 9.25 4.36 -11.97
CA THR A 160 10.15 5.36 -12.61
C THR A 160 9.49 6.72 -12.73
N ALA A 161 8.16 6.74 -12.90
CA ALA A 161 7.37 7.98 -12.99
C ALA A 161 7.41 8.81 -11.69
N ASP A 162 7.64 8.17 -10.53
CA ASP A 162 7.69 8.86 -9.23
C ASP A 162 8.97 9.66 -9.01
N LYS A 163 9.97 9.56 -9.90
CA LYS A 163 11.28 10.22 -9.77
C LYS A 163 11.97 9.97 -8.42
N SER A 164 11.71 8.82 -7.81
CA SER A 164 12.22 8.40 -6.51
C SER A 164 13.64 7.80 -6.57
N GLY A 165 14.41 8.12 -7.61
CA GLY A 165 15.72 7.49 -7.85
C GLY A 165 15.65 6.10 -8.49
N ALA A 166 14.47 5.65 -8.90
CA ALA A 166 14.31 4.36 -9.56
C ALA A 166 14.86 4.40 -10.99
N ASN A 167 15.77 3.46 -11.28
CA ASN A 167 16.26 3.18 -12.62
C ASN A 167 15.26 2.30 -13.39
N ARG A 168 15.35 2.31 -14.71
CA ARG A 168 14.59 1.36 -15.51
C ARG A 168 15.17 -0.05 -15.29
N VAL A 169 14.30 -0.98 -14.88
CA VAL A 169 14.68 -2.39 -14.78
C VAL A 169 14.87 -2.97 -16.18
N LEU A 170 15.93 -3.77 -16.36
CA LEU A 170 16.31 -4.35 -17.63
C LEU A 170 15.20 -5.26 -18.17
N SER A 171 14.90 -5.15 -19.45
CA SER A 171 13.73 -5.80 -20.08
C SER A 171 13.76 -7.33 -19.99
N HIS A 172 14.94 -7.95 -20.06
CA HIS A 172 15.09 -9.38 -19.93
C HIS A 172 14.77 -9.90 -18.52
N ILE A 173 15.01 -9.10 -17.46
CA ILE A 173 14.59 -9.40 -16.09
C ILE A 173 13.07 -9.29 -15.95
N MET A 174 12.49 -8.22 -16.50
CA MET A 174 11.03 -8.05 -16.50
C MET A 174 10.29 -9.22 -17.15
N GLY A 175 10.83 -9.79 -18.22
CA GLY A 175 10.25 -10.95 -18.91
C GLY A 175 10.31 -12.26 -18.09
N ARG A 176 11.24 -12.36 -17.16
CA ARG A 176 11.44 -13.53 -16.28
C ARG A 176 10.56 -13.52 -15.03
N CYS A 177 9.98 -12.36 -14.67
CA CYS A 177 9.19 -12.16 -13.47
C CYS A 177 7.70 -11.99 -13.77
N ARG A 178 6.85 -12.27 -12.78
CA ARG A 178 5.49 -11.72 -12.71
C ARG A 178 5.58 -10.33 -12.09
N VAL A 179 5.16 -9.31 -12.80
CA VAL A 179 5.32 -7.91 -12.37
C VAL A 179 3.95 -7.31 -12.12
N PHE A 180 3.74 -6.86 -10.88
CA PHE A 180 2.51 -6.20 -10.44
C PHE A 180 2.82 -4.77 -10.01
N GLU A 181 2.00 -3.83 -10.46
CA GLU A 181 2.01 -2.46 -9.95
C GLU A 181 0.95 -2.34 -8.88
N LEU A 182 1.39 -2.26 -7.63
CA LEU A 182 0.50 -2.10 -6.48
C LEU A 182 -0.03 -0.68 -6.43
N GLU A 183 -1.35 -0.54 -6.49
CA GLU A 183 -2.06 0.71 -6.25
C GLU A 183 -2.41 0.81 -4.76
N PHE A 184 -2.36 2.03 -4.25
CA PHE A 184 -2.76 2.29 -2.87
C PHE A 184 -4.30 2.23 -2.75
N ASP A 185 -4.78 1.48 -1.76
CA ASP A 185 -6.17 1.40 -1.37
C ASP A 185 -6.32 1.99 0.04
N ALA A 186 -6.94 3.16 0.12
CA ALA A 186 -7.11 3.89 1.37
C ALA A 186 -8.00 3.11 2.36
N LYS A 187 -9.03 2.40 1.87
CA LYS A 187 -9.91 1.59 2.72
C LYS A 187 -9.17 0.39 3.30
N ALA A 188 -8.46 -0.37 2.48
CA ALA A 188 -7.66 -1.50 2.95
C ALA A 188 -6.59 -1.06 3.96
N TRP A 189 -5.99 0.13 3.77
CA TRP A 189 -5.09 0.71 4.77
C TRP A 189 -5.84 1.08 6.06
N ALA A 190 -7.02 1.68 5.98
CA ALA A 190 -7.81 2.08 7.15
C ALA A 190 -8.25 0.88 7.99
N ASP A 191 -8.69 -0.20 7.35
CA ASP A 191 -9.07 -1.46 8.00
C ASP A 191 -7.84 -2.04 8.75
N TRP A 192 -6.69 -2.14 8.07
CA TRP A 192 -5.44 -2.56 8.70
C TRP A 192 -5.01 -1.63 9.84
N ALA A 193 -5.12 -0.32 9.66
CA ALA A 193 -4.72 0.69 10.64
C ALA A 193 -5.56 0.61 11.93
N ALA A 194 -6.85 0.34 11.81
CA ALA A 194 -7.75 0.12 12.94
C ALA A 194 -7.35 -1.14 13.73
N ASP A 195 -7.08 -2.25 13.05
CA ASP A 195 -6.64 -3.51 13.66
C ASP A 195 -5.26 -3.40 14.35
N ASN A 196 -4.43 -2.45 13.90
CA ASN A 196 -3.07 -2.25 14.43
C ASN A 196 -2.94 -1.03 15.37
N GLY A 197 -4.06 -0.48 15.85
CA GLY A 197 -4.08 0.56 16.89
C GLY A 197 -3.58 1.93 16.42
N VAL A 198 -3.68 2.23 15.13
CA VAL A 198 -3.40 3.57 14.61
C VAL A 198 -4.45 4.54 15.14
N ASN A 199 -4.04 5.75 15.49
CA ASN A 199 -4.93 6.75 16.07
C ASN A 199 -6.20 6.96 15.24
N PRO A 200 -7.40 6.83 15.84
CA PRO A 200 -8.68 6.93 15.10
C PRO A 200 -8.89 8.27 14.38
N LEU A 201 -8.39 9.38 14.93
CA LEU A 201 -8.48 10.70 14.30
C LEU A 201 -7.66 10.78 13.01
N ALA A 202 -6.51 10.10 12.96
CA ALA A 202 -5.70 10.01 11.76
C ALA A 202 -6.37 9.12 10.69
N ILE A 203 -6.99 8.01 11.11
CA ILE A 203 -7.73 7.12 10.20
C ILE A 203 -8.95 7.86 9.62
N ASP A 204 -9.74 8.53 10.46
CA ASP A 204 -10.92 9.27 10.05
C ASP A 204 -10.56 10.41 9.07
N CYS A 205 -9.50 11.16 9.36
CA CYS A 205 -8.98 12.19 8.45
C CYS A 205 -8.54 11.59 7.11
N ALA A 206 -7.79 10.49 7.12
CA ALA A 206 -7.32 9.83 5.92
C ALA A 206 -8.48 9.36 5.04
N MET A 207 -9.51 8.78 5.65
CA MET A 207 -10.71 8.33 4.94
C MET A 207 -11.55 9.49 4.42
N ALA A 208 -11.69 10.57 5.20
CA ALA A 208 -12.46 11.74 4.79
C ALA A 208 -11.88 12.43 3.54
N TYR A 209 -10.55 12.41 3.39
CA TYR A 209 -9.83 13.17 2.37
C TYR A 209 -8.99 12.30 1.42
N ALA A 210 -9.21 10.98 1.37
CA ALA A 210 -8.46 10.07 0.52
C ALA A 210 -8.48 10.49 -0.97
N ASP A 211 -9.65 10.87 -1.47
CA ASP A 211 -9.86 11.31 -2.85
C ASP A 211 -9.51 12.81 -3.06
N ASP A 212 -9.27 13.55 -1.99
CA ASP A 212 -8.93 14.98 -2.02
C ASP A 212 -7.42 15.24 -1.92
N GLY A 213 -6.62 14.21 -2.18
CA GLY A 213 -5.16 14.29 -2.20
C GLY A 213 -4.54 14.44 -0.81
N PHE A 214 -5.11 13.83 0.21
CA PHE A 214 -4.49 13.70 1.52
C PHE A 214 -3.21 12.88 1.43
N PHE A 215 -3.28 11.72 0.77
CA PHE A 215 -2.10 10.97 0.39
C PHE A 215 -1.50 11.51 -0.92
N ALA A 216 -0.19 11.46 -1.01
CA ALA A 216 0.49 11.81 -2.25
C ALA A 216 0.31 10.70 -3.30
N ASP A 217 0.01 11.08 -4.55
CA ASP A 217 -0.09 10.13 -5.67
C ASP A 217 1.27 9.75 -6.27
N CYS A 218 2.28 10.57 -6.01
CA CYS A 218 3.67 10.37 -6.43
C CYS A 218 4.62 11.07 -5.46
N VAL A 219 5.90 10.78 -5.56
CA VAL A 219 6.93 11.51 -4.80
C VAL A 219 6.94 12.96 -5.27
N PRO A 220 6.72 13.96 -4.38
CA PRO A 220 6.77 15.37 -4.74
C PRO A 220 8.13 15.77 -5.28
N THR A 221 8.14 16.78 -6.15
CA THR A 221 9.38 17.36 -6.71
C THR A 221 10.04 18.37 -5.78
N GLU A 222 9.32 18.88 -4.78
CA GLU A 222 9.82 19.79 -3.76
C GLU A 222 10.46 18.99 -2.62
N ASP A 223 11.55 19.51 -2.07
CA ASP A 223 12.20 18.91 -0.91
C ASP A 223 11.29 19.03 0.32
N GLY A 224 11.10 17.92 1.00
CA GLY A 224 10.32 17.87 2.22
C GLY A 224 9.53 16.58 2.42
N PRO A 225 8.96 16.39 3.61
CA PRO A 225 8.12 15.25 3.90
C PRO A 225 6.79 15.33 3.16
N PHE A 226 6.21 14.17 2.86
CA PHE A 226 4.90 14.06 2.23
C PHE A 226 4.11 12.89 2.79
N CYS A 227 2.78 13.00 2.70
CA CYS A 227 1.89 12.02 3.29
C CYS A 227 1.84 10.74 2.47
N THR A 228 2.28 9.67 3.09
CA THR A 228 2.12 8.28 2.62
C THR A 228 1.47 7.46 3.74
N PRO A 229 0.93 6.28 3.45
CA PRO A 229 0.44 5.38 4.50
C PRO A 229 1.45 5.14 5.63
N ARG A 230 2.73 4.94 5.27
CA ARG A 230 3.82 4.75 6.25
C ARG A 230 4.06 5.99 7.10
N SER A 231 4.23 7.16 6.48
CA SER A 231 4.52 8.39 7.21
C SER A 231 3.34 8.82 8.09
N LEU A 232 2.10 8.60 7.62
CA LEU A 232 0.90 8.85 8.43
C LEU A 232 0.82 7.92 9.63
N THR A 233 1.11 6.63 9.46
CA THR A 233 1.14 5.67 10.59
C THR A 233 2.13 6.11 11.68
N HIS A 234 3.30 6.61 11.28
CA HIS A 234 4.28 7.15 12.24
C HIS A 234 3.76 8.42 12.93
N ALA A 235 3.25 9.39 12.17
CA ALA A 235 2.69 10.61 12.72
C ALA A 235 1.46 10.35 13.63
N ALA A 236 0.68 9.32 13.33
CA ALA A 236 -0.42 8.87 14.18
C ALA A 236 0.07 8.34 15.55
N GLY A 237 1.27 7.77 15.62
CA GLY A 237 1.91 7.40 16.89
C GLY A 237 2.21 8.62 17.75
N ASP A 238 2.75 9.70 17.15
CA ASP A 238 2.97 10.97 17.86
C ASP A 238 1.63 11.57 18.34
N LEU A 239 0.60 11.50 17.49
CA LEU A 239 -0.75 11.95 17.87
C LEU A 239 -1.33 11.12 19.01
N THR A 240 -1.15 9.79 19.02
CA THR A 240 -1.59 8.92 20.11
C THR A 240 -0.89 9.30 21.43
N ALA A 241 0.43 9.47 21.41
CA ALA A 241 1.18 9.87 22.58
C ALA A 241 0.67 11.21 23.16
N PHE A 242 0.30 12.16 22.30
CA PHE A 242 -0.28 13.42 22.71
C PHE A 242 -1.71 13.27 23.25
N THR A 243 -2.58 12.51 22.58
CA THR A 243 -3.96 12.31 23.04
C THR A 243 -4.02 11.56 24.36
N ASP A 244 -3.07 10.67 24.62
CA ASP A 244 -2.98 9.88 25.86
C ASP A 244 -2.31 10.64 27.02
N SER A 245 -1.61 11.75 26.75
CA SER A 245 -0.95 12.56 27.81
C SER A 245 -1.94 13.25 28.76
N GLY A 246 -3.20 13.40 28.34
CA GLY A 246 -4.22 14.15 29.07
C GLY A 246 -4.21 15.66 28.77
N ASP A 247 -3.30 16.14 27.91
CA ASP A 247 -3.22 17.55 27.50
C ASP A 247 -4.14 17.89 26.33
N PHE A 248 -4.73 16.87 25.70
CA PHE A 248 -5.60 17.03 24.55
C PHE A 248 -7.02 17.39 24.98
N ASP A 249 -7.51 18.53 24.50
CA ASP A 249 -8.85 19.05 24.80
C ASP A 249 -9.97 18.45 23.91
N GLY A 250 -9.62 17.52 22.99
CA GLY A 250 -10.55 16.89 22.05
C GLY A 250 -10.62 17.58 20.68
N VAL A 251 -10.24 18.85 20.57
CA VAL A 251 -10.48 19.66 19.37
C VAL A 251 -9.28 20.46 18.88
N THR A 252 -8.26 20.68 19.68
CA THR A 252 -7.16 21.58 19.33
C THR A 252 -5.82 20.88 19.33
N LEU A 253 -5.11 20.89 18.20
CA LEU A 253 -3.70 20.56 18.16
C LEU A 253 -2.86 21.82 18.43
N PRO A 254 -2.03 21.83 19.47
CA PRO A 254 -1.06 22.91 19.70
C PRO A 254 -0.10 23.05 18.52
N SER A 255 0.40 24.24 18.25
CA SER A 255 1.26 24.50 17.10
C SER A 255 2.54 23.64 17.07
N TYR A 256 3.09 23.27 18.23
CA TYR A 256 4.23 22.36 18.29
C TYR A 256 3.89 20.95 17.80
N MET A 257 2.67 20.45 18.10
CA MET A 257 2.19 19.15 17.63
C MET A 257 1.90 19.18 16.13
N GLU A 258 1.29 20.25 15.64
CA GLU A 258 1.10 20.44 14.20
C GLU A 258 2.46 20.47 13.46
N THR A 259 3.47 21.14 14.03
CA THR A 259 4.83 21.16 13.48
C THR A 259 5.48 19.77 13.52
N LEU A 260 5.33 19.02 14.62
CA LEU A 260 5.86 17.67 14.74
C LEU A 260 5.24 16.74 13.70
N ILE A 261 3.93 16.75 13.56
CA ILE A 261 3.21 15.98 12.55
C ILE A 261 3.61 16.41 11.14
N ALA A 262 3.71 17.72 10.88
CA ALA A 262 4.14 18.24 9.59
C ALA A 262 5.55 17.79 9.19
N SER A 263 6.44 17.60 10.18
CA SER A 263 7.78 17.07 9.94
C SER A 263 7.79 15.63 9.40
N SER A 264 6.68 14.91 9.54
CA SER A 264 6.53 13.52 9.07
C SER A 264 5.67 13.40 7.80
N ILE A 265 4.57 14.16 7.69
CA ILE A 265 3.59 14.04 6.59
C ILE A 265 3.48 15.28 5.69
N GLY A 266 4.28 16.30 5.96
CA GLY A 266 4.26 17.58 5.23
C GLY A 266 3.17 18.54 5.73
N ALA A 267 3.41 19.84 5.54
CA ALA A 267 2.57 20.92 6.08
C ALA A 267 1.12 20.85 5.57
N ARG A 268 0.91 20.46 4.29
CA ARG A 268 -0.44 20.34 3.71
C ARG A 268 -1.28 19.29 4.45
N ALA A 269 -0.78 18.06 4.58
CA ALA A 269 -1.50 16.97 5.22
C ALA A 269 -1.66 17.21 6.73
N ALA A 270 -0.66 17.76 7.40
CA ALA A 270 -0.74 18.16 8.81
C ALA A 270 -1.82 19.22 9.05
N GLY A 271 -1.89 20.24 8.20
CA GLY A 271 -2.94 21.24 8.27
C GLY A 271 -4.34 20.69 7.95
N MET A 272 -4.46 19.68 7.09
CA MET A 272 -5.73 18.96 6.88
C MET A 272 -6.13 18.18 8.14
N LEU A 273 -5.20 17.45 8.76
CA LEU A 273 -5.43 16.70 9.98
C LEU A 273 -5.80 17.62 11.16
N SER A 274 -5.08 18.72 11.35
CA SER A 274 -5.38 19.72 12.39
C SER A 274 -6.80 20.29 12.25
N ARG A 275 -7.17 20.69 11.05
CA ARG A 275 -8.55 21.16 10.76
C ARG A 275 -9.59 20.07 10.97
N HIS A 276 -9.30 18.84 10.56
CA HIS A 276 -10.19 17.70 10.75
C HIS A 276 -10.46 17.44 12.24
N ILE A 277 -9.41 17.46 13.07
CA ILE A 277 -9.52 17.31 14.52
C ILE A 277 -10.38 18.45 15.10
N ALA A 278 -10.11 19.69 14.73
CA ALA A 278 -10.89 20.84 15.20
C ALA A 278 -12.38 20.81 14.82
N MET A 279 -12.73 20.03 13.80
CA MET A 279 -14.13 19.85 13.37
C MET A 279 -14.79 18.60 13.96
N ALA A 280 -14.02 17.69 14.58
CA ALA A 280 -14.49 16.34 14.94
C ALA A 280 -15.76 16.36 15.80
N ASP A 281 -15.85 17.24 16.79
CA ASP A 281 -17.00 17.36 17.70
C ASP A 281 -18.25 17.99 17.07
N GLN A 282 -18.09 18.65 15.93
CA GLN A 282 -19.20 19.38 15.28
C GLN A 282 -19.88 18.54 14.19
N VAL A 283 -19.30 17.41 13.83
CA VAL A 283 -19.68 16.58 12.70
C VAL A 283 -20.02 15.18 13.18
N PRO A 284 -21.19 14.63 12.86
CA PRO A 284 -21.56 13.29 13.27
C PRO A 284 -20.60 12.25 12.67
N THR A 285 -20.34 11.21 13.44
CA THR A 285 -19.57 10.03 12.99
C THR A 285 -20.40 9.21 11.99
N ALA A 286 -19.75 8.33 11.22
CA ALA A 286 -20.46 7.40 10.34
C ALA A 286 -21.43 6.51 11.14
N ALA A 287 -21.02 6.02 12.31
CA ALA A 287 -21.87 5.20 13.17
C ALA A 287 -23.13 5.91 13.65
N GLU A 288 -23.04 7.19 14.04
CA GLU A 288 -24.21 8.00 14.42
C GLU A 288 -25.14 8.23 13.24
N ILE A 289 -24.59 8.47 12.04
CA ILE A 289 -25.39 8.62 10.82
C ILE A 289 -26.10 7.30 10.47
N PHE A 290 -25.42 6.15 10.58
CA PHE A 290 -26.02 4.85 10.27
C PHE A 290 -27.08 4.43 11.28
N ALA A 291 -26.90 4.78 12.57
CA ALA A 291 -27.87 4.48 13.62
C ALA A 291 -29.18 5.27 13.46
N ASP A 292 -29.11 6.53 13.06
CA ASP A 292 -30.28 7.38 12.82
C ASP A 292 -29.99 8.40 11.69
N PRO A 293 -30.07 7.99 10.41
CA PRO A 293 -29.79 8.88 9.29
C PRO A 293 -30.79 10.05 9.17
N ALA A 294 -31.98 9.91 9.75
CA ALA A 294 -33.00 10.94 9.76
C ALA A 294 -32.80 11.98 10.88
N GLY A 295 -32.34 11.53 12.05
CA GLY A 295 -32.11 12.39 13.23
C GLY A 295 -30.68 12.86 13.38
N ALA A 296 -29.70 12.22 12.74
CA ALA A 296 -28.29 12.63 12.84
C ALA A 296 -28.12 14.13 12.51
N LYS A 297 -27.28 14.81 13.26
CA LYS A 297 -27.05 16.25 13.14
C LYS A 297 -26.56 16.60 11.72
N VAL A 298 -27.22 17.58 11.09
CA VAL A 298 -26.72 18.22 9.87
C VAL A 298 -26.02 19.50 10.26
N PRO A 299 -24.68 19.60 10.06
CA PRO A 299 -23.93 20.80 10.40
C PRO A 299 -24.34 22.02 9.56
N ASP A 300 -24.16 23.23 10.12
CA ASP A 300 -24.54 24.48 9.42
C ASP A 300 -23.57 24.83 8.27
N SER A 301 -22.27 24.55 8.43
CA SER A 301 -21.28 24.92 7.42
C SER A 301 -21.20 23.88 6.30
N THR A 302 -21.02 24.35 5.06
CA THR A 302 -20.84 23.49 3.88
C THR A 302 -19.67 22.51 4.02
N GLY A 303 -18.55 22.95 4.60
CA GLY A 303 -17.38 22.11 4.84
C GLY A 303 -17.66 20.97 5.81
N TYR A 304 -18.43 21.25 6.88
CA TYR A 304 -18.81 20.22 7.85
C TYR A 304 -19.86 19.26 7.29
N GLN A 305 -20.79 19.73 6.44
CA GLN A 305 -21.71 18.84 5.73
C GLN A 305 -20.97 17.89 4.78
N LEU A 306 -19.96 18.43 4.07
CA LEU A 306 -19.11 17.63 3.18
C LEU A 306 -18.34 16.56 3.96
N LEU A 307 -17.78 16.93 5.13
CA LEU A 307 -17.08 16.01 5.99
C LEU A 307 -17.99 14.89 6.53
N ALA A 308 -19.17 15.25 7.05
CA ALA A 308 -20.14 14.26 7.54
C ALA A 308 -20.55 13.25 6.46
N ALA A 309 -20.82 13.75 5.26
CA ALA A 309 -21.18 12.90 4.13
C ALA A 309 -20.02 12.00 3.69
N ASN A 310 -18.78 12.51 3.65
CA ASN A 310 -17.61 11.70 3.32
C ASN A 310 -17.36 10.61 4.37
N ARG A 311 -17.55 10.89 5.67
CA ARG A 311 -17.51 9.88 6.72
C ARG A 311 -18.53 8.76 6.47
N ALA A 312 -19.78 9.13 6.16
CA ALA A 312 -20.82 8.16 5.85
C ALA A 312 -20.54 7.35 4.58
N ILE A 313 -20.09 7.98 3.49
CA ILE A 313 -19.78 7.31 2.22
C ILE A 313 -18.63 6.31 2.42
N ASN A 314 -17.56 6.74 3.07
CA ASN A 314 -16.34 5.93 3.25
C ASN A 314 -16.52 4.84 4.33
N GLY A 315 -17.41 5.05 5.30
CA GLY A 315 -17.80 4.06 6.30
C GLY A 315 -18.82 3.03 5.81
N ALA A 316 -19.48 3.25 4.65
CA ALA A 316 -20.45 2.33 4.11
C ALA A 316 -19.77 1.03 3.62
N ALA A 317 -20.13 -0.10 4.24
CA ALA A 317 -19.56 -1.42 3.95
C ALA A 317 -20.49 -2.34 3.17
N ASP A 318 -21.79 -2.06 3.19
CA ASP A 318 -22.86 -2.88 2.60
C ASP A 318 -24.03 -2.00 2.13
N ALA A 319 -25.07 -2.64 1.59
CA ALA A 319 -26.25 -1.96 1.10
C ALA A 319 -26.98 -1.16 2.20
N ASP A 320 -27.09 -1.70 3.41
CA ASP A 320 -27.83 -1.07 4.51
C ASP A 320 -27.16 0.23 4.97
N THR A 321 -25.85 0.19 5.17
CA THR A 321 -25.06 1.38 5.53
C THR A 321 -24.96 2.39 4.37
N GLY A 322 -24.95 1.90 3.12
CA GLY A 322 -25.06 2.74 1.94
C GLY A 322 -26.40 3.48 1.82
N GLU A 323 -27.51 2.82 2.11
CA GLU A 323 -28.85 3.43 2.15
C GLU A 323 -28.95 4.46 3.27
N ALA A 324 -28.39 4.18 4.45
CA ALA A 324 -28.33 5.14 5.54
C ALA A 324 -27.50 6.39 5.16
N ALA A 325 -26.35 6.20 4.50
CA ALA A 325 -25.54 7.30 3.99
C ALA A 325 -26.31 8.16 2.97
N LEU A 326 -27.03 7.53 2.04
CA LEU A 326 -27.86 8.25 1.07
C LEU A 326 -29.00 9.03 1.74
N ALA A 327 -29.70 8.40 2.70
CA ALA A 327 -30.74 9.03 3.48
C ALA A 327 -30.26 10.26 4.25
N TYR A 328 -29.00 10.26 4.70
CA TYR A 328 -28.38 11.43 5.29
C TYR A 328 -28.00 12.50 4.24
N ILE A 329 -27.39 12.08 3.11
CA ILE A 329 -26.95 12.99 2.03
C ILE A 329 -28.11 13.83 1.47
N ILE A 330 -29.30 13.25 1.29
CA ILE A 330 -30.47 13.99 0.77
C ILE A 330 -30.98 15.09 1.71
N ARG A 331 -30.55 15.12 2.97
CA ARG A 331 -30.86 16.18 3.95
C ARG A 331 -29.90 17.37 3.87
N LEU A 332 -28.77 17.20 3.18
CA LEU A 332 -27.76 18.24 3.02
C LEU A 332 -28.19 19.30 2.02
N ARG A 333 -27.37 20.32 1.85
CA ARG A 333 -27.61 21.37 0.86
C ARG A 333 -27.74 20.78 -0.55
N PRO A 334 -28.66 21.29 -1.38
CA PRO A 334 -28.93 20.74 -2.72
C PRO A 334 -27.70 20.68 -3.65
N ASP A 335 -26.79 21.65 -3.53
CA ASP A 335 -25.55 21.74 -4.30
C ASP A 335 -24.56 20.60 -3.98
N LEU A 336 -24.65 20.01 -2.78
CA LEU A 336 -23.84 18.88 -2.36
C LEU A 336 -24.48 17.53 -2.71
N GLN A 337 -25.80 17.44 -2.77
CA GLN A 337 -26.51 16.16 -2.93
C GLN A 337 -26.08 15.39 -4.18
N VAL A 338 -25.92 16.07 -5.32
CA VAL A 338 -25.59 15.42 -6.60
C VAL A 338 -24.17 14.84 -6.57
N SER A 339 -23.19 15.64 -6.16
CA SER A 339 -21.79 15.22 -6.14
C SER A 339 -21.54 14.09 -5.14
N LEU A 340 -22.10 14.21 -3.93
CA LEU A 340 -21.97 13.21 -2.87
C LEU A 340 -22.75 11.92 -3.17
N GLY A 341 -23.97 12.05 -3.69
CA GLY A 341 -24.74 10.89 -4.13
C GLY A 341 -24.09 10.14 -5.29
N SER A 342 -23.50 10.85 -6.25
CA SER A 342 -22.70 10.24 -7.32
C SER A 342 -21.45 9.54 -6.77
N LYS A 343 -20.78 10.12 -5.75
CA LYS A 343 -19.64 9.50 -5.06
C LYS A 343 -20.07 8.21 -4.37
N LEU A 344 -21.21 8.21 -3.67
CA LEU A 344 -21.77 7.03 -3.01
C LEU A 344 -22.14 5.92 -4.01
N LEU A 345 -22.80 6.26 -5.12
CA LEU A 345 -23.15 5.29 -6.16
C LEU A 345 -21.91 4.63 -6.78
N ARG A 346 -20.84 5.40 -6.97
CA ARG A 346 -19.55 4.84 -7.42
C ARG A 346 -18.91 3.92 -6.38
N ALA A 347 -18.99 4.29 -5.10
CA ALA A 347 -18.51 3.42 -4.02
C ALA A 347 -19.31 2.10 -3.99
N SER A 348 -20.62 2.15 -4.14
CA SER A 348 -21.48 0.99 -4.23
C SER A 348 -21.11 0.06 -5.40
N ALA A 349 -20.92 0.61 -6.58
CA ALA A 349 -20.47 -0.16 -7.76
C ALA A 349 -19.09 -0.79 -7.57
N ARG A 350 -18.14 -0.06 -6.96
CA ARG A 350 -16.79 -0.54 -6.68
C ARG A 350 -16.77 -1.71 -5.69
N HIS A 351 -17.63 -1.67 -4.67
CA HIS A 351 -17.69 -2.67 -3.60
C HIS A 351 -18.76 -3.75 -3.81
N GLY A 352 -19.49 -3.71 -4.92
CA GLY A 352 -20.42 -4.78 -5.33
C GLY A 352 -21.74 -4.84 -4.57
N TRP A 353 -22.13 -3.78 -3.85
CA TRP A 353 -23.45 -3.67 -3.23
C TRP A 353 -24.36 -2.70 -3.99
N VAL A 354 -25.68 -2.88 -3.92
CA VAL A 354 -26.66 -2.13 -4.71
C VAL A 354 -27.65 -1.43 -3.79
N LEU A 355 -27.88 -0.14 -4.03
CA LEU A 355 -28.90 0.63 -3.36
C LEU A 355 -30.26 0.36 -4.02
N THR A 356 -31.23 -0.13 -3.27
CA THR A 356 -32.56 -0.57 -3.79
C THR A 356 -33.74 0.11 -3.11
N SER A 357 -33.50 0.97 -2.13
CA SER A 357 -34.57 1.64 -1.39
C SER A 357 -35.35 2.61 -2.26
N ASN A 358 -36.56 2.92 -1.81
CA ASN A 358 -37.38 3.97 -2.44
C ASN A 358 -36.62 5.32 -2.44
N VAL A 359 -35.75 5.56 -1.47
CA VAL A 359 -34.91 6.76 -1.36
C VAL A 359 -33.92 6.80 -2.50
N ALA A 360 -33.26 5.68 -2.76
CA ALA A 360 -32.27 5.56 -3.85
C ALA A 360 -32.93 5.72 -5.22
N VAL A 361 -34.08 5.07 -5.42
CA VAL A 361 -34.87 5.20 -6.66
C VAL A 361 -35.32 6.66 -6.88
N ALA A 362 -35.85 7.32 -5.84
CA ALA A 362 -36.27 8.71 -5.93
C ALA A 362 -35.07 9.66 -6.18
N PHE A 363 -33.90 9.39 -5.57
CA PHE A 363 -32.69 10.15 -5.79
C PHE A 363 -32.20 10.04 -7.24
N ILE A 364 -32.10 8.82 -7.77
CA ILE A 364 -31.68 8.58 -9.15
C ILE A 364 -32.65 9.23 -10.13
N GLN A 365 -33.98 9.12 -9.91
CA GLN A 365 -35.00 9.77 -10.74
C GLN A 365 -34.89 11.29 -10.71
N LYS A 366 -34.68 11.87 -9.52
CA LYS A 366 -34.54 13.33 -9.34
C LYS A 366 -33.33 13.91 -10.04
N PHE A 367 -32.22 13.18 -10.10
CA PHE A 367 -30.96 13.65 -10.62
C PHE A 367 -30.51 12.95 -11.90
N HIS A 368 -31.39 12.17 -12.52
CA HIS A 368 -31.13 11.36 -13.71
C HIS A 368 -30.49 12.17 -14.85
N ASP A 369 -30.88 13.43 -15.08
CA ASP A 369 -30.33 14.28 -16.14
C ASP A 369 -28.90 14.81 -15.81
N LEU A 370 -28.52 14.79 -14.53
CA LEU A 370 -27.19 15.26 -14.05
C LEU A 370 -26.18 14.12 -13.84
N LEU A 371 -26.67 12.89 -13.69
CA LEU A 371 -25.82 11.72 -13.52
C LEU A 371 -24.99 11.35 -14.78
N PRO A 372 -25.50 11.49 -16.02
CA PRO A 372 -24.71 11.28 -17.24
C PRO A 372 -23.56 12.30 -17.42
N LEU A 373 -23.73 13.55 -16.95
CA LEU A 373 -22.66 14.54 -16.98
C LEU A 373 -21.48 14.15 -16.05
N ALA A 374 -21.73 13.31 -15.05
CA ALA A 374 -20.69 12.71 -14.23
C ALA A 374 -19.97 11.54 -14.93
N GLN A 375 -20.59 10.90 -15.92
CA GLN A 375 -20.00 9.86 -16.78
C GLN A 375 -19.06 10.45 -17.83
N ASP A 376 -19.44 11.55 -18.48
CA ASP A 376 -18.64 12.22 -19.52
C ASP A 376 -17.37 12.90 -18.95
N ALA A 377 -17.31 13.14 -17.65
CA ALA A 377 -16.14 13.70 -16.97
C ALA A 377 -15.05 12.66 -16.67
N GLY A 378 -15.01 11.52 -17.39
CA GLY A 378 -14.00 10.47 -17.23
C GLY A 378 -14.26 9.50 -16.07
N MET A 379 -15.49 9.45 -15.59
CA MET A 379 -15.94 8.59 -14.51
C MET A 379 -16.70 7.40 -15.10
N GLY A 380 -15.96 6.34 -15.47
CA GLY A 380 -16.55 5.12 -15.97
C GLY A 380 -17.61 4.55 -15.02
N VAL A 381 -18.77 4.21 -15.58
CA VAL A 381 -19.83 3.40 -14.98
C VAL A 381 -19.50 1.94 -15.20
#